data_894f6e6160e5e36bd0c058f902d1dd86
#
_entry.id   894f6e6160e5e36bd0c058f902d1dd86
#
_cell.length_a   1.000
_cell.length_b   1.000
_cell.length_c   1.000
_cell.angle_alpha   90.00
_cell.angle_beta   90.00
_cell.angle_gamma   90.00
#
_symmetry.space_group_name_H-M   'P 1'
#
loop_
_entity.id
_entity.type
_entity.pdbx_description
1 polymer ?
#
loop_
_entity_poly.entity_id
_entity_poly.type
_entity_poly.pdbx_seq_one_letter_code
_entity_poly.pdbx_strand_id
1 'polypeptide(L)'
;MAQLSDLEIANLSKLKPISEIARKVGITEDALEPYGHYKAKIDINQIQEQEKKGKVVLVTAMSPTPAGEGKSTVTVGLADAFNKLNHNVTVALREPALGPTFGIKGGATGGGYAQVLPMEDINLHFNGDFHAITTANNALSAFIDNHLHQGNELGIDQRRIEWKRVLDMNDRALRHVNVGLGGPTHGVPREDGFNITVASEIMAILCLSRNIKDLKEKISRITIGYTRHHKPITVSDLKVEGALTLILKDAIKPNLVQTIEGTPALVHGGPFANIAHGCNSILATETARNLSDIVVTEAGFGSDLGAEKFMNIKAREAGFDPSAVVVVATIRALKMHGGVAKDQLQHENIEAVEAGLVNLERHVNNIKKYGVEPIVALNAFIHDTPSETACVKQWAKDNQVRIALTEVWEKGGEGGIELANQVFDVMQEPQNFKHLYELKQPLEAKIETIVKEIYGGSKVNFSSKAQKQLKQFKENGWDEYPICMAKTQYSFSDDQTLLGAPNDFEITIRELEAKTGAGFIVALTGAIMTMPGLPKKPAALNMDVTDDGKATGLF
;
A
#
# COMPACT_ATOMS: atom_id res chain seq x y z
N MET A 1 -12.02 12.28 32.02
CA MET A 1 -12.99 11.58 31.15
C MET A 1 -12.24 10.44 30.49
N ALA A 2 -12.83 9.25 30.34
CA ALA A 2 -12.20 8.17 29.59
C ALA A 2 -12.02 8.63 28.14
N GLN A 3 -10.87 8.31 27.55
CA GLN A 3 -10.56 8.62 26.15
C GLN A 3 -11.47 7.76 25.26
N LEU A 4 -12.19 8.39 24.31
CA LEU A 4 -13.06 7.67 23.37
C LEU A 4 -12.21 6.83 22.42
N SER A 5 -12.69 5.65 22.06
CA SER A 5 -12.08 4.81 21.02
C SER A 5 -12.33 5.39 19.62
N ASP A 6 -11.55 4.96 18.64
CA ASP A 6 -11.69 5.38 17.23
C ASP A 6 -13.12 5.12 16.71
N LEU A 7 -13.72 3.98 17.08
CA LEU A 7 -15.09 3.61 16.72
C LEU A 7 -16.13 4.51 17.39
N GLU A 8 -15.96 4.84 18.66
CA GLU A 8 -16.87 5.78 19.37
C GLU A 8 -16.82 7.17 18.77
N ILE A 9 -15.63 7.68 18.44
CA ILE A 9 -15.45 8.96 17.75
C ILE A 9 -16.15 8.93 16.38
N ALA A 10 -15.96 7.87 15.60
CA ALA A 10 -16.61 7.66 14.31
C ALA A 10 -18.14 7.69 14.43
N ASN A 11 -18.70 6.97 15.41
CA ASN A 11 -20.14 6.86 15.63
C ASN A 11 -20.80 8.17 16.13
N LEU A 12 -20.05 9.02 16.81
CA LEU A 12 -20.52 10.34 17.25
C LEU A 12 -20.43 11.40 16.15
N SER A 13 -19.71 11.12 15.08
CA SER A 13 -19.47 12.08 14.00
C SER A 13 -20.69 12.20 13.07
N LYS A 14 -21.00 13.44 12.67
CA LYS A 14 -22.11 13.72 11.74
C LYS A 14 -21.61 13.74 10.31
N LEU A 15 -21.94 12.72 9.54
CA LEU A 15 -21.61 12.63 8.12
C LEU A 15 -22.48 13.57 7.28
N LYS A 16 -21.87 14.19 6.28
CA LYS A 16 -22.57 14.90 5.21
C LYS A 16 -23.01 13.91 4.12
N PRO A 17 -24.13 14.17 3.44
CA PRO A 17 -24.47 13.41 2.24
C PRO A 17 -23.32 13.40 1.23
N ILE A 18 -23.07 12.26 0.60
CA ILE A 18 -21.94 12.13 -0.32
C ILE A 18 -22.03 13.08 -1.52
N SER A 19 -23.24 13.48 -1.92
CA SER A 19 -23.47 14.48 -2.96
C SER A 19 -22.97 15.89 -2.58
N GLU A 20 -22.95 16.23 -1.28
CA GLU A 20 -22.35 17.47 -0.80
C GLU A 20 -20.83 17.45 -0.87
N ILE A 21 -20.23 16.29 -0.51
CA ILE A 21 -18.80 16.08 -0.62
C ILE A 21 -18.35 16.12 -2.08
N ALA A 22 -19.12 15.49 -2.97
CA ALA A 22 -18.87 15.52 -4.42
C ALA A 22 -18.88 16.95 -4.98
N ARG A 23 -19.90 17.75 -4.63
CA ARG A 23 -20.01 19.14 -5.06
C ARG A 23 -18.85 20.02 -4.58
N LYS A 24 -18.29 19.73 -3.40
CA LYS A 24 -17.14 20.47 -2.85
C LYS A 24 -15.91 20.43 -3.76
N VAL A 25 -15.72 19.35 -4.51
CA VAL A 25 -14.62 19.16 -5.46
C VAL A 25 -15.07 19.18 -6.92
N GLY A 26 -16.27 19.68 -7.20
CA GLY A 26 -16.74 19.87 -8.57
C GLY A 26 -17.16 18.58 -9.30
N ILE A 27 -17.42 17.49 -8.58
CA ILE A 27 -17.96 16.26 -9.19
C ILE A 27 -19.45 16.49 -9.47
N THR A 28 -19.85 16.32 -10.74
CA THR A 28 -21.23 16.45 -11.19
C THR A 28 -22.07 15.22 -10.81
N GLU A 29 -23.39 15.36 -10.85
CA GLU A 29 -24.30 14.23 -10.56
C GLU A 29 -24.13 13.09 -11.56
N ASP A 30 -23.82 13.37 -12.82
CA ASP A 30 -23.59 12.37 -13.86
C ASP A 30 -22.33 11.55 -13.64
N ALA A 31 -21.34 12.10 -12.92
CA ALA A 31 -20.10 11.42 -12.55
C ALA A 31 -20.20 10.66 -11.23
N LEU A 32 -21.28 10.83 -10.47
CA LEU A 32 -21.44 10.28 -9.12
C LEU A 32 -22.40 9.08 -9.14
N GLU A 33 -21.92 7.92 -8.72
CA GLU A 33 -22.71 6.69 -8.56
C GLU A 33 -22.86 6.37 -7.06
N PRO A 34 -23.96 6.80 -6.38
CA PRO A 34 -24.10 6.61 -4.94
C PRO A 34 -24.25 5.14 -4.52
N TYR A 35 -23.56 4.76 -3.46
CA TYR A 35 -23.69 3.51 -2.72
C TYR A 35 -24.21 3.80 -1.31
N GLY A 36 -25.50 4.13 -1.20
CA GLY A 36 -26.11 4.66 -0.01
C GLY A 36 -25.87 6.18 0.15
N HIS A 37 -25.95 6.69 1.40
CA HIS A 37 -25.94 8.13 1.67
C HIS A 37 -24.53 8.74 1.77
N TYR A 38 -23.50 7.94 2.11
CA TYR A 38 -22.21 8.44 2.59
C TYR A 38 -21.02 7.95 1.78
N LYS A 39 -21.24 7.16 0.75
CA LYS A 39 -20.20 6.65 -0.16
C LYS A 39 -20.72 6.58 -1.59
N ALA A 40 -19.81 6.73 -2.56
CA ALA A 40 -20.14 6.65 -3.98
C ALA A 40 -18.94 6.16 -4.78
N LYS A 41 -19.19 5.63 -5.96
CA LYS A 41 -18.16 5.49 -7.00
C LYS A 41 -18.14 6.71 -7.90
N ILE A 42 -16.99 6.97 -8.52
CA ILE A 42 -16.82 8.06 -9.48
C ILE A 42 -16.65 7.47 -10.87
N ASP A 43 -17.51 7.84 -11.79
CA ASP A 43 -17.28 7.56 -13.22
C ASP A 43 -16.21 8.51 -13.75
N ILE A 44 -15.00 7.98 -13.87
CA ILE A 44 -13.82 8.72 -14.31
C ILE A 44 -13.95 9.28 -15.75
N ASN A 45 -14.83 8.67 -16.58
CA ASN A 45 -15.04 9.14 -17.94
C ASN A 45 -15.82 10.47 -18.00
N GLN A 46 -16.47 10.83 -16.91
CA GLN A 46 -17.20 12.11 -16.75
C GLN A 46 -16.35 13.18 -16.04
N ILE A 47 -15.14 12.84 -15.57
CA ILE A 47 -14.24 13.81 -14.94
C ILE A 47 -13.48 14.56 -16.03
N GLN A 48 -13.63 15.88 -16.04
CA GLN A 48 -12.91 16.73 -16.98
C GLN A 48 -11.42 16.78 -16.65
N GLU A 49 -10.58 16.48 -17.63
CA GLU A 49 -9.14 16.60 -17.47
C GLU A 49 -8.73 18.08 -17.37
N GLN A 50 -7.93 18.42 -16.36
CA GLN A 50 -7.44 19.77 -16.13
C GLN A 50 -6.05 19.96 -16.77
N GLU A 51 -5.78 21.15 -17.34
CA GLU A 51 -4.45 21.52 -17.84
C GLU A 51 -3.42 21.57 -16.71
N LYS A 52 -3.82 22.15 -15.57
CA LYS A 52 -2.99 22.20 -14.35
C LYS A 52 -3.52 21.22 -13.34
N LYS A 53 -2.83 20.10 -13.17
CA LYS A 53 -3.16 19.07 -12.18
C LYS A 53 -2.62 19.43 -10.79
N GLY A 54 -3.32 19.00 -9.77
CA GLY A 54 -2.93 19.17 -8.37
C GLY A 54 -1.58 18.54 -8.04
N LYS A 55 -0.90 19.13 -7.05
CA LYS A 55 0.38 18.68 -6.53
C LYS A 55 0.20 17.48 -5.60
N VAL A 56 1.10 16.49 -5.71
CA VAL A 56 1.04 15.26 -4.91
C VAL A 56 1.97 15.37 -3.70
N VAL A 57 1.41 15.19 -2.51
CA VAL A 57 2.12 15.05 -1.24
C VAL A 57 2.08 13.59 -0.82
N LEU A 58 3.25 12.95 -0.75
CA LEU A 58 3.38 11.58 -0.30
C LEU A 58 3.64 11.53 1.21
N VAL A 59 2.86 10.76 1.94
CA VAL A 59 3.12 10.44 3.35
C VAL A 59 3.69 9.03 3.46
N THR A 60 4.86 8.92 4.03
CA THR A 60 5.55 7.68 4.38
C THR A 60 5.93 7.69 5.86
N ALA A 61 6.75 6.75 6.32
CA ALA A 61 7.17 6.68 7.71
C ALA A 61 8.61 6.17 7.84
N MET A 62 9.17 6.27 9.05
CA MET A 62 10.32 5.50 9.47
C MET A 62 9.96 4.01 9.62
N SER A 63 10.92 3.13 9.90
CA SER A 63 10.65 1.71 10.15
C SER A 63 9.65 1.55 11.30
N PRO A 64 8.52 0.83 11.09
CA PRO A 64 7.42 0.83 12.06
C PRO A 64 7.68 -0.08 13.27
N THR A 65 6.98 0.21 14.36
CA THR A 65 6.74 -0.75 15.44
C THR A 65 5.58 -1.69 15.06
N PRO A 66 5.40 -2.81 15.76
CA PRO A 66 4.20 -3.65 15.57
C PRO A 66 2.87 -2.94 15.86
N ALA A 67 2.89 -1.86 16.63
CA ALA A 67 1.70 -1.04 16.91
C ALA A 67 1.36 -0.06 15.78
N GLY A 68 2.28 0.13 14.80
CA GLY A 68 2.17 1.12 13.73
C GLY A 68 2.51 2.54 14.19
N GLU A 69 2.70 3.47 13.25
CA GLU A 69 3.19 4.83 13.56
C GLU A 69 2.13 5.92 13.31
N GLY A 70 0.89 5.53 13.07
CA GLY A 70 -0.18 6.49 12.79
C GLY A 70 -0.06 7.21 11.44
N LYS A 71 0.61 6.58 10.46
CA LYS A 71 0.82 7.18 9.14
C LYS A 71 -0.49 7.60 8.47
N SER A 72 -1.51 6.73 8.43
CA SER A 72 -2.82 7.05 7.85
C SER A 72 -3.52 8.17 8.63
N THR A 73 -3.38 8.21 9.96
CA THR A 73 -3.87 9.29 10.82
C THR A 73 -3.24 10.62 10.44
N VAL A 74 -1.90 10.66 10.27
CA VAL A 74 -1.19 11.87 9.84
C VAL A 74 -1.59 12.25 8.41
N THR A 75 -1.80 11.30 7.51
CA THR A 75 -2.24 11.56 6.13
C THR A 75 -3.60 12.25 6.09
N VAL A 76 -4.56 11.74 6.86
CA VAL A 76 -5.91 12.31 6.97
C VAL A 76 -5.86 13.66 7.67
N GLY A 77 -5.18 13.77 8.82
CA GLY A 77 -5.07 15.01 9.58
C GLY A 77 -4.35 16.11 8.82
N LEU A 78 -3.35 15.79 7.99
CA LEU A 78 -2.69 16.76 7.12
C LEU A 78 -3.66 17.31 6.05
N ALA A 79 -4.48 16.44 5.45
CA ALA A 79 -5.49 16.89 4.49
C ALA A 79 -6.56 17.76 5.16
N ASP A 80 -7.02 17.38 6.35
CA ASP A 80 -7.94 18.19 7.12
C ASP A 80 -7.32 19.55 7.53
N ALA A 81 -6.02 19.58 7.84
CA ALA A 81 -5.29 20.83 8.10
C ALA A 81 -5.26 21.74 6.85
N PHE A 82 -4.96 21.19 5.67
CA PHE A 82 -5.05 21.95 4.42
C PHE A 82 -6.47 22.48 4.17
N ASN A 83 -7.49 21.66 4.42
CA ASN A 83 -8.88 22.09 4.30
C ASN A 83 -9.21 23.24 5.25
N LYS A 84 -8.74 23.22 6.51
CA LYS A 84 -8.87 24.33 7.48
C LYS A 84 -8.17 25.60 7.02
N LEU A 85 -7.07 25.48 6.32
CA LEU A 85 -6.34 26.60 5.69
C LEU A 85 -6.99 27.07 4.37
N ASN A 86 -8.18 26.56 4.03
CA ASN A 86 -8.95 26.87 2.82
C ASN A 86 -8.24 26.47 1.51
N HIS A 87 -7.37 25.48 1.53
CA HIS A 87 -6.85 24.86 0.31
C HIS A 87 -7.84 23.84 -0.25
N ASN A 88 -7.94 23.78 -1.57
CA ASN A 88 -8.68 22.71 -2.25
C ASN A 88 -7.84 21.42 -2.22
N VAL A 89 -8.22 20.46 -1.38
CA VAL A 89 -7.46 19.24 -1.10
C VAL A 89 -8.35 18.01 -1.17
N THR A 90 -7.77 16.91 -1.67
CA THR A 90 -8.38 15.57 -1.65
C THR A 90 -7.36 14.57 -1.09
N VAL A 91 -7.84 13.66 -0.26
CA VAL A 91 -7.05 12.52 0.23
C VAL A 91 -7.22 11.34 -0.72
N ALA A 92 -6.12 10.61 -1.00
CA ALA A 92 -6.16 9.37 -1.77
C ALA A 92 -5.51 8.23 -0.97
N LEU A 93 -6.31 7.22 -0.58
CA LEU A 93 -5.94 6.16 0.35
C LEU A 93 -6.11 4.76 -0.26
N ARG A 94 -5.47 3.77 0.37
CA ARG A 94 -5.73 2.37 0.11
C ARG A 94 -6.99 1.90 0.83
N GLU A 95 -7.69 0.96 0.22
CA GLU A 95 -8.76 0.20 0.85
C GLU A 95 -8.15 -0.87 1.78
N PRO A 96 -8.61 -1.02 3.03
CA PRO A 96 -8.11 -2.03 3.95
C PRO A 96 -8.61 -3.43 3.58
N ALA A 97 -7.79 -4.46 3.89
CA ALA A 97 -8.12 -5.87 3.73
C ALA A 97 -8.69 -6.47 5.01
N LEU A 98 -9.60 -7.43 4.89
CA LEU A 98 -10.22 -8.12 6.03
C LEU A 98 -9.21 -8.92 6.85
N GLY A 99 -8.24 -9.58 6.21
CA GLY A 99 -7.28 -10.42 6.90
C GLY A 99 -6.54 -9.72 8.05
N PRO A 100 -5.89 -8.55 7.83
CA PRO A 100 -5.32 -7.73 8.91
C PRO A 100 -6.35 -7.24 9.92
N THR A 101 -7.52 -6.81 9.47
CA THR A 101 -8.61 -6.29 10.32
C THR A 101 -9.02 -7.33 11.36
N PHE A 102 -9.21 -8.57 10.96
CA PHE A 102 -9.54 -9.68 11.85
C PHE A 102 -8.32 -10.32 12.53
N GLY A 103 -7.11 -10.03 12.05
CA GLY A 103 -5.86 -10.65 12.50
C GLY A 103 -5.17 -9.91 13.63
N ILE A 104 -4.32 -8.96 13.29
CA ILE A 104 -3.41 -8.32 14.27
C ILE A 104 -3.93 -6.93 14.66
N LYS A 105 -4.26 -6.11 13.67
CA LYS A 105 -4.78 -4.75 13.81
C LYS A 105 -5.18 -4.25 12.44
N GLY A 106 -6.33 -3.62 12.37
CA GLY A 106 -6.86 -3.20 11.12
C GLY A 106 -6.68 -1.77 10.75
N GLY A 107 -7.44 -1.34 9.83
CA GLY A 107 -7.84 0.01 9.49
C GLY A 107 -6.78 0.86 8.78
N ALA A 108 -7.03 1.13 7.52
CA ALA A 108 -6.36 2.21 6.79
C ALA A 108 -7.17 3.51 6.82
N THR A 109 -8.13 3.65 7.76
CA THR A 109 -9.05 4.80 7.84
C THR A 109 -8.53 5.96 8.67
N GLY A 110 -7.33 5.85 9.25
CA GLY A 110 -6.82 6.81 10.23
C GLY A 110 -7.24 6.44 11.66
N GLY A 111 -7.23 7.40 12.59
CA GLY A 111 -7.61 7.20 13.99
C GLY A 111 -7.91 8.52 14.70
N GLY A 112 -8.58 8.44 15.86
CA GLY A 112 -9.03 9.61 16.62
C GLY A 112 -9.93 10.52 15.79
N TYR A 113 -9.65 11.81 15.83
CA TYR A 113 -10.37 12.83 15.04
C TYR A 113 -9.85 12.98 13.60
N ALA A 114 -8.80 12.24 13.22
CA ALA A 114 -8.28 12.19 11.86
C ALA A 114 -8.63 10.85 11.20
N GLN A 115 -9.90 10.64 10.88
CA GLN A 115 -10.45 9.42 10.28
C GLN A 115 -11.24 9.70 9.01
N VAL A 116 -11.27 8.69 8.13
CA VAL A 116 -12.15 8.61 6.96
C VAL A 116 -13.38 7.78 7.30
N LEU A 117 -14.56 8.26 6.94
CA LEU A 117 -15.86 7.68 7.27
C LEU A 117 -16.69 7.37 6.02
N PRO A 118 -17.57 6.36 6.05
CA PRO A 118 -17.96 5.50 7.19
C PRO A 118 -16.92 4.41 7.49
N MET A 119 -16.42 4.36 8.71
CA MET A 119 -15.30 3.52 9.11
C MET A 119 -15.64 2.02 9.05
N GLU A 120 -16.81 1.60 9.55
CA GLU A 120 -17.25 0.20 9.52
C GLU A 120 -17.30 -0.33 8.08
N ASP A 121 -17.97 0.37 7.18
CA ASP A 121 -18.11 -0.04 5.77
C ASP A 121 -16.74 -0.19 5.10
N ILE A 122 -15.84 0.78 5.29
CA ILE A 122 -14.52 0.78 4.68
C ILE A 122 -13.68 -0.41 5.17
N ASN A 123 -13.77 -0.76 6.46
CA ASN A 123 -12.96 -1.83 7.05
C ASN A 123 -13.57 -3.23 6.91
N LEU A 124 -14.84 -3.35 6.54
CA LEU A 124 -15.53 -4.64 6.37
C LEU A 124 -15.84 -4.92 4.89
N HIS A 125 -17.00 -4.52 4.42
CA HIS A 125 -17.43 -4.69 3.03
C HIS A 125 -17.78 -3.33 2.43
N PHE A 126 -16.80 -2.74 1.77
CA PHE A 126 -16.92 -1.35 1.32
C PHE A 126 -17.91 -1.20 0.15
N ASN A 127 -17.44 -1.33 -1.09
CA ASN A 127 -18.27 -1.22 -2.31
C ASN A 127 -18.13 -2.44 -3.23
N GLY A 128 -17.54 -3.54 -2.74
CA GLY A 128 -17.42 -4.78 -3.48
C GLY A 128 -16.15 -4.92 -4.32
N ASP A 129 -15.20 -3.99 -4.25
CA ASP A 129 -13.98 -4.03 -5.06
C ASP A 129 -13.13 -5.27 -4.74
N PHE A 130 -12.92 -5.57 -3.46
CA PHE A 130 -12.20 -6.79 -3.04
C PHE A 130 -12.91 -8.07 -3.46
N HIS A 131 -14.24 -8.09 -3.40
CA HIS A 131 -15.02 -9.23 -3.92
C HIS A 131 -14.80 -9.40 -5.42
N ALA A 132 -14.87 -8.33 -6.20
CA ALA A 132 -14.64 -8.37 -7.65
C ALA A 132 -13.22 -8.84 -7.99
N ILE A 133 -12.20 -8.34 -7.28
CA ILE A 133 -10.79 -8.75 -7.45
C ILE A 133 -10.61 -10.23 -7.10
N THR A 134 -11.14 -10.67 -5.96
CA THR A 134 -11.11 -12.08 -5.53
C THR A 134 -11.80 -12.97 -6.56
N THR A 135 -12.97 -12.57 -7.03
CA THR A 135 -13.76 -13.32 -8.02
C THR A 135 -13.04 -13.40 -9.37
N ALA A 136 -12.48 -12.29 -9.87
CA ALA A 136 -11.74 -12.28 -11.13
C ALA A 136 -10.48 -13.18 -11.05
N ASN A 137 -9.73 -13.09 -9.95
CA ASN A 137 -8.56 -13.94 -9.73
C ASN A 137 -8.92 -15.43 -9.70
N ASN A 138 -9.98 -15.78 -8.99
CA ASN A 138 -10.40 -17.18 -8.85
C ASN A 138 -11.11 -17.71 -10.11
N ALA A 139 -11.79 -16.84 -10.87
CA ALA A 139 -12.32 -17.18 -12.19
C ALA A 139 -11.20 -17.58 -13.15
N LEU A 140 -10.06 -16.84 -13.15
CA LEU A 140 -8.89 -17.23 -13.96
C LEU A 140 -8.37 -18.61 -13.55
N SER A 141 -8.29 -18.92 -12.25
CA SER A 141 -7.92 -20.26 -11.78
C SER A 141 -8.87 -21.34 -12.31
N ALA A 142 -10.18 -21.05 -12.28
CA ALA A 142 -11.20 -21.97 -12.80
C ALA A 142 -11.07 -22.16 -14.33
N PHE A 143 -10.77 -21.11 -15.10
CA PHE A 143 -10.53 -21.20 -16.54
C PHE A 143 -9.29 -22.02 -16.85
N ILE A 144 -8.21 -21.89 -16.10
CA ILE A 144 -6.99 -22.70 -16.24
C ILE A 144 -7.33 -24.18 -15.99
N ASP A 145 -7.98 -24.50 -14.88
CA ASP A 145 -8.34 -25.88 -14.53
C ASP A 145 -9.32 -26.49 -15.52
N ASN A 146 -10.28 -25.71 -16.04
CA ASN A 146 -11.18 -26.14 -17.11
C ASN A 146 -10.42 -26.43 -18.40
N HIS A 147 -9.46 -25.57 -18.78
CA HIS A 147 -8.62 -25.79 -19.98
C HIS A 147 -7.82 -27.10 -19.88
N LEU A 148 -7.22 -27.38 -18.70
CA LEU A 148 -6.53 -28.66 -18.44
C LEU A 148 -7.47 -29.85 -18.59
N HIS A 149 -8.68 -29.75 -18.04
CA HIS A 149 -9.70 -30.82 -18.06
C HIS A 149 -10.24 -31.09 -19.47
N GLN A 150 -10.41 -30.04 -20.29
CA GLN A 150 -10.98 -30.12 -21.64
C GLN A 150 -9.95 -30.41 -22.75
N GLY A 151 -8.79 -30.97 -22.39
CA GLY A 151 -7.82 -31.48 -23.36
C GLY A 151 -6.52 -30.70 -23.46
N ASN A 152 -6.36 -29.57 -22.76
CA ASN A 152 -5.11 -28.83 -22.62
C ASN A 152 -4.40 -28.52 -23.96
N GLU A 153 -5.12 -27.97 -24.92
CA GLU A 153 -4.62 -27.65 -26.27
C GLU A 153 -3.37 -26.73 -26.25
N LEU A 154 -3.27 -25.85 -25.25
CA LEU A 154 -2.11 -24.96 -25.07
C LEU A 154 -0.88 -25.69 -24.52
N GLY A 155 -1.00 -26.95 -24.10
CA GLY A 155 0.10 -27.75 -23.56
C GLY A 155 0.65 -27.22 -22.24
N ILE A 156 -0.19 -26.68 -21.37
CA ILE A 156 0.19 -26.21 -20.03
C ILE A 156 0.78 -27.37 -19.23
N ASP A 157 1.99 -27.19 -18.70
CA ASP A 157 2.54 -28.14 -17.70
C ASP A 157 1.90 -27.84 -16.34
N GLN A 158 1.03 -28.73 -15.87
CA GLN A 158 0.30 -28.56 -14.61
C GLN A 158 1.20 -28.32 -13.38
N ARG A 159 2.50 -28.72 -13.45
CA ARG A 159 3.50 -28.51 -12.39
C ARG A 159 4.16 -27.13 -12.48
N ARG A 160 3.84 -26.35 -13.52
CA ARG A 160 4.43 -25.04 -13.82
C ARG A 160 3.36 -23.97 -13.92
N ILE A 161 2.20 -24.20 -13.32
CA ILE A 161 1.18 -23.17 -13.12
C ILE A 161 1.63 -22.31 -11.95
N GLU A 162 1.82 -21.01 -12.21
CA GLU A 162 2.24 -20.03 -11.19
C GLU A 162 1.06 -19.27 -10.61
N TRP A 163 -0.08 -19.29 -11.29
CA TRP A 163 -1.29 -18.64 -10.86
C TRP A 163 -1.94 -19.37 -9.68
N LYS A 164 -2.12 -18.64 -8.57
CA LYS A 164 -2.77 -19.14 -7.35
C LYS A 164 -4.15 -18.53 -7.16
N ARG A 165 -4.99 -19.21 -6.42
CA ARG A 165 -6.26 -18.68 -5.90
C ARG A 165 -6.00 -17.60 -4.85
N VAL A 166 -7.04 -16.85 -4.50
CA VAL A 166 -6.96 -15.83 -3.44
C VAL A 166 -8.16 -15.88 -2.50
N LEU A 167 -7.93 -15.41 -1.27
CA LEU A 167 -8.95 -15.18 -0.26
C LEU A 167 -8.55 -13.95 0.55
N ASP A 168 -9.49 -13.04 0.82
CA ASP A 168 -9.21 -11.86 1.64
C ASP A 168 -9.34 -12.16 3.13
N MET A 169 -8.55 -13.13 3.60
CA MET A 169 -8.43 -13.55 4.99
C MET A 169 -7.04 -14.13 5.25
N ASN A 170 -6.56 -14.03 6.49
CA ASN A 170 -5.34 -14.69 6.93
C ASN A 170 -5.63 -16.17 7.22
N ASP A 171 -5.25 -17.06 6.31
CA ASP A 171 -5.48 -18.50 6.47
C ASP A 171 -4.26 -19.33 6.05
N ARG A 172 -3.42 -19.70 7.03
CA ARG A 172 -2.21 -20.49 6.77
C ARG A 172 -2.48 -21.90 6.25
N ALA A 173 -3.68 -22.46 6.48
CA ALA A 173 -4.03 -23.80 6.03
C ALA A 173 -4.20 -23.86 4.51
N LEU A 174 -4.45 -22.72 3.85
CA LEU A 174 -4.65 -22.63 2.41
C LEU A 174 -3.36 -22.39 1.61
N ARG A 175 -2.18 -22.32 2.25
CA ARG A 175 -0.89 -22.08 1.54
C ARG A 175 -0.57 -23.15 0.52
N HIS A 176 -0.93 -24.40 0.82
CA HIS A 176 -0.76 -25.56 -0.06
C HIS A 176 -2.01 -26.43 0.01
N VAL A 177 -2.65 -26.62 -1.13
CA VAL A 177 -3.87 -27.45 -1.27
C VAL A 177 -3.76 -28.33 -2.51
N ASN A 178 -4.49 -29.43 -2.52
CA ASN A 178 -4.68 -30.23 -3.72
C ASN A 178 -6.06 -29.95 -4.31
N VAL A 179 -6.12 -29.67 -5.61
CA VAL A 179 -7.36 -29.44 -6.34
C VAL A 179 -7.58 -30.52 -7.40
N GLY A 180 -8.80 -30.62 -7.91
CA GLY A 180 -9.15 -31.57 -8.98
C GLY A 180 -9.24 -33.04 -8.53
N LEU A 181 -9.41 -33.30 -7.22
CA LEU A 181 -9.60 -34.66 -6.69
C LEU A 181 -11.03 -35.17 -6.96
N GLY A 182 -11.23 -36.47 -6.96
CA GLY A 182 -12.56 -37.11 -7.11
C GLY A 182 -12.75 -37.91 -8.40
N GLY A 183 -11.68 -38.08 -9.18
CA GLY A 183 -11.68 -38.90 -10.41
C GLY A 183 -11.84 -38.09 -11.70
N PRO A 184 -11.93 -38.76 -12.86
CA PRO A 184 -11.81 -38.12 -14.19
C PRO A 184 -12.86 -37.03 -14.49
N THR A 185 -14.00 -37.05 -13.83
CA THR A 185 -15.07 -36.05 -14.05
C THR A 185 -14.91 -34.80 -13.19
N HIS A 186 -13.93 -34.76 -12.26
CA HIS A 186 -13.75 -33.69 -11.28
C HIS A 186 -12.54 -32.78 -11.57
N GLY A 187 -11.84 -33.01 -12.67
CA GLY A 187 -10.68 -32.20 -13.09
C GLY A 187 -9.37 -32.96 -13.11
N VAL A 188 -8.27 -32.21 -13.23
CA VAL A 188 -6.90 -32.77 -13.24
C VAL A 188 -6.26 -32.49 -11.88
N PRO A 189 -5.89 -33.53 -11.10
CA PRO A 189 -5.26 -33.34 -9.80
C PRO A 189 -3.95 -32.57 -9.91
N ARG A 190 -3.81 -31.51 -9.12
CA ARG A 190 -2.57 -30.73 -9.02
C ARG A 190 -2.45 -30.06 -7.65
N GLU A 191 -1.23 -29.67 -7.31
CA GLU A 191 -0.98 -28.75 -6.20
C GLU A 191 -1.40 -27.33 -6.61
N ASP A 192 -1.99 -26.62 -5.67
CA ASP A 192 -2.35 -25.22 -5.76
C ASP A 192 -2.10 -24.57 -4.39
N GLY A 193 -2.50 -23.31 -4.23
CA GLY A 193 -2.47 -22.59 -2.97
C GLY A 193 -3.25 -21.28 -3.09
N PHE A 194 -3.38 -20.60 -1.97
CA PHE A 194 -4.03 -19.31 -1.91
C PHE A 194 -3.04 -18.23 -1.47
N ASN A 195 -3.15 -17.07 -2.10
CA ASN A 195 -2.58 -15.83 -1.60
C ASN A 195 -3.68 -15.00 -0.94
N ILE A 196 -3.32 -14.04 -0.09
CA ILE A 196 -4.30 -13.02 0.32
C ILE A 196 -4.63 -12.11 -0.88
N THR A 197 -5.87 -11.67 -1.00
CA THR A 197 -6.36 -10.90 -2.16
C THR A 197 -5.48 -9.69 -2.49
N VAL A 198 -4.98 -9.00 -1.48
CA VAL A 198 -4.09 -7.82 -1.62
C VAL A 198 -2.68 -8.14 -2.14
N ALA A 199 -2.31 -9.43 -2.20
CA ALA A 199 -1.07 -9.90 -2.82
C ALA A 199 -1.28 -10.35 -4.28
N SER A 200 -2.51 -10.35 -4.79
CA SER A 200 -2.83 -10.78 -6.15
C SER A 200 -2.28 -9.83 -7.20
N GLU A 201 -1.94 -10.37 -8.36
CA GLU A 201 -1.57 -9.56 -9.52
C GLU A 201 -2.77 -8.76 -10.03
N ILE A 202 -4.01 -9.26 -9.92
CA ILE A 202 -5.23 -8.52 -10.27
C ILE A 202 -5.35 -7.24 -9.44
N MET A 203 -5.08 -7.27 -8.14
CA MET A 203 -5.04 -6.08 -7.30
C MET A 203 -3.99 -5.07 -7.79
N ALA A 204 -2.78 -5.54 -8.10
CA ALA A 204 -1.71 -4.68 -8.62
C ALA A 204 -2.08 -4.07 -9.99
N ILE A 205 -2.65 -4.85 -10.89
CA ILE A 205 -3.11 -4.41 -12.20
C ILE A 205 -4.20 -3.33 -12.06
N LEU A 206 -5.21 -3.56 -11.22
CA LEU A 206 -6.27 -2.57 -10.98
C LEU A 206 -5.67 -1.25 -10.47
N CYS A 207 -4.72 -1.30 -9.54
CA CYS A 207 -4.07 -0.12 -8.99
C CYS A 207 -3.15 0.62 -9.97
N LEU A 208 -2.57 -0.08 -10.96
CA LEU A 208 -1.66 0.51 -11.95
C LEU A 208 -2.35 0.80 -13.30
N SER A 209 -3.64 0.52 -13.43
CA SER A 209 -4.41 0.81 -14.64
C SER A 209 -4.93 2.24 -14.67
N ARG A 210 -4.98 2.82 -15.89
CA ARG A 210 -5.43 4.20 -16.15
C ARG A 210 -6.88 4.29 -16.63
N ASN A 211 -7.41 3.23 -17.20
CA ASN A 211 -8.78 3.11 -17.71
C ASN A 211 -9.11 1.64 -17.98
N ILE A 212 -10.35 1.37 -18.41
CA ILE A 212 -10.82 0.01 -18.67
C ILE A 212 -10.08 -0.69 -19.82
N LYS A 213 -9.61 0.05 -20.82
CA LYS A 213 -8.82 -0.48 -21.93
C LYS A 213 -7.45 -0.94 -21.45
N ASP A 214 -6.75 -0.10 -20.69
CA ASP A 214 -5.45 -0.41 -20.09
C ASP A 214 -5.57 -1.59 -19.11
N LEU A 215 -6.65 -1.64 -18.30
CA LEU A 215 -6.96 -2.78 -17.44
C LEU A 215 -7.03 -4.09 -18.24
N LYS A 216 -7.78 -4.10 -19.36
CA LYS A 216 -7.91 -5.29 -20.22
C LYS A 216 -6.58 -5.69 -20.86
N GLU A 217 -5.80 -4.73 -21.34
CA GLU A 217 -4.48 -4.95 -21.93
C GLU A 217 -3.49 -5.53 -20.89
N LYS A 218 -3.50 -5.01 -19.66
CA LYS A 218 -2.67 -5.55 -18.56
C LYS A 218 -3.10 -6.97 -18.17
N ILE A 219 -4.40 -7.23 -18.04
CA ILE A 219 -4.93 -8.57 -17.76
C ILE A 219 -4.53 -9.57 -18.86
N SER A 220 -4.57 -9.19 -20.13
CA SER A 220 -4.21 -10.08 -21.25
C SER A 220 -2.78 -10.57 -21.18
N ARG A 221 -1.86 -9.78 -20.60
CA ARG A 221 -0.42 -10.10 -20.48
C ARG A 221 -0.06 -10.96 -19.28
N ILE A 222 -0.98 -11.21 -18.35
CA ILE A 222 -0.69 -12.04 -17.16
C ILE A 222 -0.15 -13.40 -17.62
N THR A 223 1.02 -13.78 -17.12
CA THR A 223 1.58 -15.12 -17.31
C THR A 223 0.98 -16.06 -16.26
N ILE A 224 0.27 -17.10 -16.70
CA ILE A 224 -0.41 -18.05 -15.84
C ILE A 224 0.44 -19.28 -15.50
N GLY A 225 1.45 -19.57 -16.31
CA GLY A 225 2.33 -20.71 -16.20
C GLY A 225 3.09 -20.95 -17.50
N TYR A 226 3.63 -22.16 -17.64
CA TYR A 226 4.51 -22.50 -18.78
C TYR A 226 4.15 -23.84 -19.39
N THR A 227 4.51 -24.00 -20.66
CA THR A 227 4.56 -25.32 -21.32
C THR A 227 5.72 -26.17 -20.77
N ARG A 228 5.77 -27.46 -21.12
CA ARG A 228 6.93 -28.35 -20.84
C ARG A 228 8.24 -27.83 -21.43
N HIS A 229 8.16 -27.01 -22.48
CA HIS A 229 9.33 -26.40 -23.14
C HIS A 229 9.65 -25.00 -22.59
N HIS A 230 9.13 -24.66 -21.40
CA HIS A 230 9.34 -23.37 -20.71
C HIS A 230 8.82 -22.12 -21.46
N LYS A 231 7.97 -22.30 -22.48
CA LYS A 231 7.31 -21.17 -23.12
C LYS A 231 6.21 -20.62 -22.19
N PRO A 232 6.19 -19.30 -21.87
CA PRO A 232 5.15 -18.71 -21.06
C PRO A 232 3.79 -18.81 -21.77
N ILE A 233 2.74 -19.00 -20.99
CA ILE A 233 1.33 -19.01 -21.43
C ILE A 233 0.64 -17.87 -20.68
N THR A 234 -0.10 -17.07 -21.43
CA THR A 234 -0.75 -15.86 -20.93
C THR A 234 -2.28 -16.00 -20.90
N VAL A 235 -2.93 -15.05 -20.23
CA VAL A 235 -4.41 -14.93 -20.23
C VAL A 235 -4.93 -14.74 -21.66
N SER A 236 -4.19 -14.01 -22.51
CA SER A 236 -4.51 -13.83 -23.92
C SER A 236 -4.56 -15.16 -24.69
N ASP A 237 -3.71 -16.13 -24.36
CA ASP A 237 -3.74 -17.47 -24.96
C ASP A 237 -5.03 -18.23 -24.58
N LEU A 238 -5.56 -18.01 -23.38
CA LEU A 238 -6.86 -18.55 -22.92
C LEU A 238 -8.05 -17.76 -23.48
N LYS A 239 -7.86 -16.54 -24.00
CA LYS A 239 -8.90 -15.64 -24.55
C LYS A 239 -9.98 -15.27 -23.53
N VAL A 240 -9.61 -15.07 -22.26
CA VAL A 240 -10.57 -14.77 -21.16
C VAL A 240 -10.40 -13.37 -20.57
N GLU A 241 -9.49 -12.54 -21.10
CA GLU A 241 -9.23 -11.18 -20.62
C GLU A 241 -10.49 -10.31 -20.59
N GLY A 242 -11.39 -10.50 -21.57
CA GLY A 242 -12.66 -9.78 -21.64
C GLY A 242 -13.60 -10.12 -20.47
N ALA A 243 -13.72 -11.41 -20.16
CA ALA A 243 -14.55 -11.89 -19.05
C ALA A 243 -14.03 -11.40 -17.68
N LEU A 244 -12.70 -11.43 -17.47
CA LEU A 244 -12.08 -10.93 -16.24
C LEU A 244 -12.27 -9.42 -16.11
N THR A 245 -12.10 -8.66 -17.20
CA THR A 245 -12.33 -7.21 -17.22
C THR A 245 -13.79 -6.86 -16.93
N LEU A 246 -14.73 -7.67 -17.43
CA LEU A 246 -16.16 -7.48 -17.15
C LEU A 246 -16.49 -7.61 -15.65
N ILE A 247 -15.87 -8.56 -14.95
CA ILE A 247 -16.01 -8.70 -13.48
C ILE A 247 -15.49 -7.44 -12.76
N LEU A 248 -14.45 -6.80 -13.28
CA LEU A 248 -13.78 -5.65 -12.66
C LEU A 248 -14.32 -4.29 -13.12
N LYS A 249 -15.32 -4.23 -13.99
CA LYS A 249 -15.78 -2.98 -14.65
C LYS A 249 -16.22 -1.87 -13.69
N ASP A 250 -16.78 -2.23 -12.55
CA ASP A 250 -17.19 -1.28 -11.50
C ASP A 250 -16.12 -1.10 -10.44
N ALA A 251 -15.33 -2.15 -10.17
CA ALA A 251 -14.22 -2.09 -9.23
C ALA A 251 -13.08 -1.14 -9.67
N ILE A 252 -12.95 -0.84 -10.96
CA ILE A 252 -11.95 0.11 -11.46
C ILE A 252 -12.28 1.56 -11.12
N LYS A 253 -13.55 1.89 -10.80
CA LYS A 253 -13.97 3.24 -10.41
C LYS A 253 -13.54 3.55 -8.98
N PRO A 254 -12.86 4.70 -8.72
CA PRO A 254 -12.52 5.10 -7.36
C PRO A 254 -13.74 5.31 -6.48
N ASN A 255 -13.58 5.05 -5.17
CA ASN A 255 -14.64 5.25 -4.18
C ASN A 255 -14.47 6.59 -3.48
N LEU A 256 -15.52 7.43 -3.49
CA LEU A 256 -15.58 8.71 -2.78
C LEU A 256 -16.21 8.50 -1.40
N VAL A 257 -15.54 9.03 -0.40
CA VAL A 257 -15.98 9.14 0.99
C VAL A 257 -15.51 10.48 1.57
N GLN A 258 -15.53 10.64 2.89
CA GLN A 258 -15.19 11.89 3.56
C GLN A 258 -14.36 11.64 4.82
N THR A 259 -13.57 12.64 5.24
CA THR A 259 -13.00 12.65 6.58
C THR A 259 -14.06 13.12 7.60
N ILE A 260 -13.76 12.99 8.89
CA ILE A 260 -14.63 13.56 9.97
C ILE A 260 -14.89 15.05 9.72
N GLU A 261 -13.91 15.80 9.26
CA GLU A 261 -14.03 17.24 8.99
C GLU A 261 -14.63 17.56 7.61
N GLY A 262 -15.02 16.55 6.85
CA GLY A 262 -15.67 16.70 5.54
C GLY A 262 -14.70 17.06 4.42
N THR A 263 -13.42 16.67 4.53
CA THR A 263 -12.48 16.68 3.40
C THR A 263 -12.80 15.49 2.50
N PRO A 264 -12.89 15.67 1.17
CA PRO A 264 -13.11 14.57 0.24
C PRO A 264 -11.96 13.56 0.29
N ALA A 265 -12.31 12.27 0.27
CA ALA A 265 -11.34 11.19 0.29
C ALA A 265 -11.68 10.14 -0.78
N LEU A 266 -10.69 9.76 -1.58
CA LEU A 266 -10.78 8.67 -2.55
C LEU A 266 -10.08 7.44 -1.97
N VAL A 267 -10.84 6.37 -1.75
CA VAL A 267 -10.33 5.09 -1.25
C VAL A 267 -10.43 4.06 -2.37
N HIS A 268 -9.29 3.53 -2.84
CA HIS A 268 -9.31 2.64 -3.99
C HIS A 268 -8.07 1.75 -4.09
N GLY A 269 -8.28 0.43 -4.11
CA GLY A 269 -7.24 -0.60 -4.15
C GLY A 269 -6.41 -0.66 -2.86
N GLY A 270 -5.83 -1.81 -2.55
CA GLY A 270 -5.16 -2.03 -1.28
C GLY A 270 -3.97 -2.98 -1.32
N PRO A 271 -3.03 -2.89 -2.29
CA PRO A 271 -1.89 -3.79 -2.34
C PRO A 271 -0.97 -3.59 -1.14
N PHE A 272 -0.45 -4.70 -0.57
CA PHE A 272 0.51 -4.63 0.54
C PHE A 272 1.89 -4.15 0.07
N ALA A 273 2.58 -3.36 0.91
CA ALA A 273 3.88 -2.81 0.56
C ALA A 273 5.07 -3.75 0.82
N ASN A 274 4.90 -4.81 1.59
CA ASN A 274 5.95 -5.80 1.84
C ASN A 274 5.95 -6.98 0.83
N ILE A 275 4.92 -7.07 -0.03
CA ILE A 275 4.76 -8.15 -1.02
C ILE A 275 4.30 -7.65 -2.40
N ALA A 276 3.83 -6.39 -2.48
CA ALA A 276 3.40 -5.70 -3.69
C ALA A 276 3.84 -4.24 -3.64
N HIS A 277 3.33 -3.37 -4.51
CA HIS A 277 3.80 -1.97 -4.59
C HIS A 277 3.25 -1.04 -3.50
N GLY A 278 2.25 -1.45 -2.73
CA GLY A 278 1.88 -0.79 -1.48
C GLY A 278 1.26 0.61 -1.58
N CYS A 279 0.68 0.96 -2.71
CA CYS A 279 0.08 2.26 -2.96
C CYS A 279 -1.36 2.11 -3.45
N ASN A 280 -2.21 3.13 -3.22
CA ASN A 280 -3.53 3.18 -3.82
C ASN A 280 -3.44 3.29 -5.36
N SER A 281 -4.59 3.25 -6.05
CA SER A 281 -4.61 3.26 -7.50
C SER A 281 -4.08 4.56 -8.12
N ILE A 282 -3.55 4.44 -9.34
CA ILE A 282 -3.24 5.58 -10.20
C ILE A 282 -4.51 6.39 -10.45
N LEU A 283 -5.64 5.71 -10.75
CA LEU A 283 -6.92 6.34 -11.00
C LEU A 283 -7.39 7.23 -9.86
N ALA A 284 -7.33 6.76 -8.60
CA ALA A 284 -7.71 7.59 -7.46
C ALA A 284 -6.81 8.83 -7.34
N THR A 285 -5.49 8.66 -7.50
CA THR A 285 -4.55 9.79 -7.43
C THR A 285 -4.73 10.78 -8.57
N GLU A 286 -4.89 10.31 -9.83
CA GLU A 286 -5.11 11.18 -10.99
C GLU A 286 -6.48 11.87 -10.95
N THR A 287 -7.53 11.17 -10.50
CA THR A 287 -8.85 11.78 -10.27
C THR A 287 -8.74 12.89 -9.22
N ALA A 288 -8.07 12.64 -8.10
CA ALA A 288 -7.85 13.65 -7.08
C ALA A 288 -7.05 14.86 -7.61
N ARG A 289 -6.03 14.63 -8.46
CA ARG A 289 -5.24 15.70 -9.11
C ARG A 289 -6.05 16.55 -10.09
N ASN A 290 -7.07 15.95 -10.72
CA ASN A 290 -7.98 16.70 -11.59
C ASN A 290 -9.03 17.51 -10.80
N LEU A 291 -9.33 17.10 -9.57
CA LEU A 291 -10.38 17.71 -8.73
C LEU A 291 -9.85 18.73 -7.72
N SER A 292 -8.56 18.67 -7.37
CA SER A 292 -8.00 19.46 -6.26
C SER A 292 -6.61 20.00 -6.58
N ASP A 293 -6.23 21.10 -5.90
CA ASP A 293 -4.90 21.70 -6.02
C ASP A 293 -3.83 20.89 -5.28
N ILE A 294 -4.24 20.18 -4.22
CA ILE A 294 -3.37 19.35 -3.38
C ILE A 294 -3.98 17.96 -3.24
N VAL A 295 -3.17 16.94 -3.45
CA VAL A 295 -3.51 15.54 -3.20
C VAL A 295 -2.58 15.00 -2.13
N VAL A 296 -3.14 14.60 -0.99
CA VAL A 296 -2.39 13.92 0.07
C VAL A 296 -2.61 12.42 -0.08
N THR A 297 -1.54 11.66 -0.25
CA THR A 297 -1.61 10.21 -0.40
C THR A 297 -0.55 9.51 0.45
N GLU A 298 -0.70 8.20 0.65
CA GLU A 298 0.25 7.42 1.45
C GLU A 298 0.83 6.24 0.68
N ALA A 299 2.01 5.80 1.12
CA ALA A 299 2.58 4.50 0.75
C ALA A 299 2.78 3.63 2.00
N GLY A 300 2.62 2.31 1.85
CA GLY A 300 2.64 1.37 2.98
C GLY A 300 4.01 1.25 3.66
N PHE A 301 4.02 1.10 4.98
CA PHE A 301 5.22 0.96 5.81
C PHE A 301 6.21 2.13 5.71
N GLY A 302 7.51 1.84 5.77
CA GLY A 302 8.56 2.84 5.74
C GLY A 302 8.96 3.33 4.35
N SER A 303 9.83 4.34 4.30
CA SER A 303 10.30 4.90 3.03
C SER A 303 11.11 3.89 2.20
N ASP A 304 11.69 2.91 2.85
CA ASP A 304 12.45 1.82 2.25
C ASP A 304 11.59 0.79 1.50
N LEU A 305 10.28 0.74 1.79
CA LEU A 305 9.34 -0.17 1.13
C LEU A 305 8.30 0.60 0.31
N GLY A 306 7.35 1.25 0.98
CA GLY A 306 6.24 1.88 0.29
C GLY A 306 6.65 3.09 -0.54
N ALA A 307 7.45 4.01 0.00
CA ALA A 307 7.86 5.18 -0.76
C ALA A 307 8.82 4.82 -1.91
N GLU A 308 9.73 3.87 -1.70
CA GLU A 308 10.60 3.35 -2.77
C GLU A 308 9.76 2.87 -3.97
N LYS A 309 8.72 2.07 -3.72
CA LYS A 309 7.84 1.53 -4.76
C LYS A 309 6.89 2.59 -5.35
N PHE A 310 6.45 3.53 -4.52
CA PHE A 310 5.72 4.68 -5.01
C PHE A 310 6.53 5.44 -6.07
N MET A 311 7.81 5.75 -5.77
CA MET A 311 8.70 6.48 -6.66
C MET A 311 9.07 5.67 -7.92
N ASN A 312 9.51 4.42 -7.75
CA ASN A 312 10.06 3.62 -8.85
C ASN A 312 9.02 2.84 -9.66
N ILE A 313 7.82 2.59 -9.10
CA ILE A 313 6.75 1.85 -9.79
C ILE A 313 5.57 2.77 -10.10
N LYS A 314 4.86 3.27 -9.07
CA LYS A 314 3.60 4.00 -9.28
C LYS A 314 3.81 5.35 -9.97
N ALA A 315 4.71 6.20 -9.47
CA ALA A 315 4.96 7.51 -10.05
C ALA A 315 5.53 7.40 -11.48
N ARG A 316 6.41 6.41 -11.70
CA ARG A 316 6.95 6.10 -13.03
C ARG A 316 5.83 5.69 -14.01
N GLU A 317 4.97 4.76 -13.62
CA GLU A 317 3.86 4.30 -14.46
C GLU A 317 2.84 5.42 -14.71
N ALA A 318 2.52 6.21 -13.70
CA ALA A 318 1.55 7.30 -13.80
C ALA A 318 2.09 8.54 -14.53
N GLY A 319 3.42 8.77 -14.51
CA GLY A 319 4.05 9.92 -15.16
C GLY A 319 3.86 11.21 -14.36
N PHE A 320 3.87 11.15 -13.03
CA PHE A 320 3.85 12.34 -12.18
C PHE A 320 4.97 12.31 -11.12
N ASP A 321 5.38 13.49 -10.67
CA ASP A 321 6.39 13.68 -9.65
C ASP A 321 5.74 14.09 -8.32
N PRO A 322 6.17 13.54 -7.17
CA PRO A 322 5.76 14.05 -5.88
C PRO A 322 6.34 15.44 -5.63
N SER A 323 5.50 16.35 -5.11
CA SER A 323 5.89 17.75 -4.85
C SER A 323 6.44 17.94 -3.43
N ALA A 324 6.13 17.03 -2.51
CA ALA A 324 6.67 16.97 -1.16
C ALA A 324 6.52 15.55 -0.60
N VAL A 325 7.37 15.19 0.35
CA VAL A 325 7.29 13.90 1.07
C VAL A 325 7.32 14.15 2.57
N VAL A 326 6.33 13.60 3.27
CA VAL A 326 6.25 13.62 4.73
C VAL A 326 6.72 12.27 5.27
N VAL A 327 7.69 12.29 6.18
CA VAL A 327 8.20 11.10 6.89
C VAL A 327 7.66 11.11 8.31
N VAL A 328 6.72 10.24 8.60
CA VAL A 328 6.14 10.10 9.94
C VAL A 328 7.14 9.40 10.86
N ALA A 329 7.42 10.01 12.00
CA ALA A 329 8.23 9.47 13.07
C ALA A 329 7.46 9.47 14.39
N THR A 330 7.79 8.56 15.30
CA THR A 330 7.23 8.52 16.66
C THR A 330 8.32 8.28 17.68
N ILE A 331 8.16 8.83 18.86
CA ILE A 331 9.10 8.60 19.99
C ILE A 331 9.24 7.11 20.28
N ARG A 332 8.12 6.36 20.27
CA ARG A 332 8.16 4.91 20.54
C ARG A 332 8.93 4.12 19.47
N ALA A 333 8.83 4.50 18.19
CA ALA A 333 9.61 3.85 17.13
C ALA A 333 11.11 4.17 17.27
N LEU A 334 11.45 5.41 17.58
CA LEU A 334 12.83 5.79 17.89
C LEU A 334 13.39 4.99 19.06
N LYS A 335 12.67 4.90 20.19
CA LYS A 335 13.08 4.07 21.34
C LYS A 335 13.27 2.60 20.97
N MET A 336 12.36 2.02 20.20
CA MET A 336 12.49 0.63 19.75
C MET A 336 13.74 0.43 18.89
N HIS A 337 13.99 1.32 17.92
CA HIS A 337 15.19 1.29 17.09
C HIS A 337 16.47 1.63 17.85
N GLY A 338 16.35 2.29 19.00
CA GLY A 338 17.42 2.50 19.99
C GLY A 338 17.61 1.33 20.96
N GLY A 339 16.90 0.21 20.77
CA GLY A 339 17.10 -1.03 21.52
C GLY A 339 16.15 -1.25 22.71
N VAL A 340 15.15 -0.40 22.92
CA VAL A 340 14.16 -0.57 24.01
C VAL A 340 13.16 -1.68 23.64
N ALA A 341 12.90 -2.59 24.59
CA ALA A 341 11.92 -3.65 24.44
C ALA A 341 10.49 -3.08 24.34
N LYS A 342 9.61 -3.79 23.62
CA LYS A 342 8.24 -3.34 23.28
C LYS A 342 7.37 -2.98 24.49
N ASP A 343 7.52 -3.70 25.58
CA ASP A 343 6.80 -3.53 26.84
C ASP A 343 7.31 -2.36 27.69
N GLN A 344 8.44 -1.76 27.31
CA GLN A 344 9.10 -0.63 28.01
C GLN A 344 9.00 0.70 27.23
N LEU A 345 8.39 0.72 26.05
CA LEU A 345 8.31 1.90 25.18
C LEU A 345 7.51 3.09 25.78
N GLN A 346 6.73 2.86 26.83
CA GLN A 346 5.96 3.90 27.51
C GLN A 346 6.80 4.74 28.50
N HIS A 347 7.98 4.26 28.90
CA HIS A 347 8.85 4.97 29.83
C HIS A 347 9.78 5.92 29.09
N GLU A 348 10.03 7.11 29.68
CA GLU A 348 11.00 8.06 29.15
C GLU A 348 12.38 7.43 29.00
N ASN A 349 13.00 7.59 27.83
CA ASN A 349 14.36 7.14 27.57
C ASN A 349 15.02 7.94 26.44
N ILE A 350 15.61 9.08 26.81
CA ILE A 350 16.24 10.01 25.86
C ILE A 350 17.43 9.35 25.14
N GLU A 351 18.26 8.57 25.85
CA GLU A 351 19.40 7.87 25.24
C GLU A 351 18.98 6.92 24.14
N ALA A 352 17.88 6.21 24.34
CA ALA A 352 17.33 5.33 23.32
C ALA A 352 16.71 6.10 22.14
N VAL A 353 16.07 7.26 22.40
CA VAL A 353 15.61 8.16 21.32
C VAL A 353 16.80 8.60 20.48
N GLU A 354 17.88 9.10 21.09
CA GLU A 354 19.11 9.51 20.40
C GLU A 354 19.70 8.36 19.57
N ALA A 355 19.84 7.17 20.17
CA ALA A 355 20.34 5.99 19.46
C ALA A 355 19.46 5.57 18.28
N GLY A 356 18.15 5.77 18.36
CA GLY A 356 17.20 5.43 17.30
C GLY A 356 17.11 6.44 16.16
N LEU A 357 17.63 7.67 16.35
CA LEU A 357 17.62 8.72 15.31
C LEU A 357 18.31 8.28 14.01
N VAL A 358 19.28 7.38 14.08
CA VAL A 358 19.95 6.82 12.88
C VAL A 358 18.97 6.15 11.91
N ASN A 359 17.86 5.58 12.42
CA ASN A 359 16.81 5.00 11.58
C ASN A 359 16.05 6.11 10.83
N LEU A 360 15.62 7.14 11.55
CA LEU A 360 14.93 8.30 10.95
C LEU A 360 15.83 9.01 9.94
N GLU A 361 17.10 9.24 10.26
CA GLU A 361 18.08 9.86 9.37
C GLU A 361 18.20 9.11 8.04
N ARG A 362 18.27 7.77 8.08
CA ARG A 362 18.31 6.98 6.84
C ARG A 362 17.03 7.13 6.03
N HIS A 363 15.85 7.14 6.64
CA HIS A 363 14.59 7.37 5.94
C HIS A 363 14.53 8.76 5.28
N VAL A 364 14.98 9.80 5.99
CA VAL A 364 15.11 11.16 5.45
C VAL A 364 16.07 11.19 4.26
N ASN A 365 17.25 10.59 4.41
CA ASN A 365 18.27 10.54 3.35
C ASN A 365 17.80 9.72 2.14
N ASN A 366 17.01 8.66 2.34
CA ASN A 366 16.41 7.90 1.26
C ASN A 366 15.50 8.76 0.39
N ILE A 367 14.69 9.62 0.97
CA ILE A 367 13.83 10.54 0.20
C ILE A 367 14.67 11.57 -0.57
N LYS A 368 15.71 12.15 0.05
CA LYS A 368 16.61 13.10 -0.61
C LYS A 368 17.28 12.52 -1.86
N LYS A 369 17.52 11.20 -1.91
CA LYS A 369 18.10 10.52 -3.09
C LYS A 369 17.20 10.60 -4.32
N TYR A 370 15.89 10.74 -4.14
CA TYR A 370 14.94 10.97 -5.22
C TYR A 370 14.83 12.44 -5.64
N GLY A 371 15.59 13.35 -5.01
CA GLY A 371 15.58 14.78 -5.34
C GLY A 371 14.36 15.53 -4.83
N VAL A 372 13.68 15.00 -3.81
CA VAL A 372 12.52 15.62 -3.15
C VAL A 372 12.88 15.96 -1.71
N GLU A 373 12.48 17.15 -1.24
CA GLU A 373 12.73 17.57 0.14
C GLU A 373 11.77 16.87 1.12
N PRO A 374 12.29 16.13 2.11
CA PRO A 374 11.48 15.50 3.14
C PRO A 374 11.14 16.45 4.29
N ILE A 375 9.94 16.29 4.85
CA ILE A 375 9.49 16.93 6.10
C ILE A 375 9.20 15.82 7.11
N VAL A 376 9.74 15.91 8.32
CA VAL A 376 9.42 14.97 9.39
C VAL A 376 8.15 15.40 10.10
N ALA A 377 7.17 14.52 10.16
CA ALA A 377 6.00 14.65 11.03
C ALA A 377 6.24 13.82 12.30
N LEU A 378 6.58 14.48 13.40
CA LEU A 378 6.68 13.82 14.70
C LEU A 378 5.27 13.64 15.25
N ASN A 379 4.70 12.43 15.12
CA ASN A 379 3.35 12.11 15.53
C ASN A 379 3.31 11.83 17.04
N ALA A 380 2.68 12.74 17.78
CA ALA A 380 2.63 12.71 19.23
C ALA A 380 1.71 11.62 19.78
N PHE A 381 2.13 10.98 20.86
CA PHE A 381 1.36 10.02 21.64
C PHE A 381 1.34 10.43 23.12
N ILE A 382 0.32 9.95 23.84
CA ILE A 382 0.03 10.34 25.25
C ILE A 382 1.20 10.10 26.22
N HIS A 383 2.12 9.20 25.90
CA HIS A 383 3.27 8.85 26.75
C HIS A 383 4.56 9.56 26.33
N ASP A 384 4.52 10.37 25.27
CA ASP A 384 5.70 11.10 24.82
C ASP A 384 6.01 12.25 25.77
N THR A 385 7.29 12.40 26.14
CA THR A 385 7.69 13.47 27.07
C THR A 385 8.23 14.69 26.33
N PRO A 386 8.16 15.89 26.96
CA PRO A 386 8.75 17.09 26.38
C PRO A 386 10.25 16.96 26.11
N SER A 387 10.98 16.23 26.97
CA SER A 387 12.42 16.00 26.83
C SER A 387 12.76 15.14 25.61
N GLU A 388 12.01 14.05 25.40
CA GLU A 388 12.15 13.19 24.23
C GLU A 388 11.81 13.95 22.93
N THR A 389 10.73 14.73 22.95
CA THR A 389 10.33 15.59 21.82
C THR A 389 11.39 16.63 21.50
N ALA A 390 11.96 17.28 22.53
CA ALA A 390 13.04 18.28 22.36
C ALA A 390 14.30 17.66 21.76
N CYS A 391 14.66 16.43 22.14
CA CYS A 391 15.79 15.70 21.55
C CYS A 391 15.62 15.54 20.03
N VAL A 392 14.46 15.10 19.55
CA VAL A 392 14.20 14.92 18.11
C VAL A 392 14.20 16.26 17.37
N LYS A 393 13.59 17.32 17.96
CA LYS A 393 13.61 18.68 17.37
C LYS A 393 15.03 19.25 17.28
N GLN A 394 15.88 19.00 18.30
CA GLN A 394 17.27 19.43 18.26
C GLN A 394 18.04 18.71 17.16
N TRP A 395 17.89 17.38 17.03
CA TRP A 395 18.48 16.62 15.94
C TRP A 395 18.05 17.18 14.56
N ALA A 396 16.77 17.47 14.37
CA ALA A 396 16.26 18.01 13.11
C ALA A 396 16.91 19.36 12.79
N LYS A 397 17.08 20.24 13.79
CA LYS A 397 17.75 21.53 13.63
C LYS A 397 19.21 21.36 13.24
N ASP A 398 19.94 20.46 13.91
CA ASP A 398 21.36 20.23 13.66
C ASP A 398 21.63 19.62 12.29
N ASN A 399 20.68 18.84 11.77
CA ASN A 399 20.73 18.20 10.45
C ASN A 399 20.00 18.99 9.35
N GLN A 400 19.50 20.19 9.64
CA GLN A 400 18.75 21.05 8.72
C GLN A 400 17.54 20.31 8.07
N VAL A 401 16.83 19.51 8.87
CA VAL A 401 15.62 18.78 8.47
C VAL A 401 14.41 19.54 8.97
N ARG A 402 13.43 19.77 8.11
CA ARG A 402 12.13 20.35 8.51
C ARG A 402 11.37 19.35 9.36
N ILE A 403 10.80 19.82 10.48
CA ILE A 403 10.04 18.98 11.41
C ILE A 403 8.86 19.75 11.96
N ALA A 404 7.71 19.09 12.06
CA ALA A 404 6.53 19.57 12.78
C ALA A 404 6.04 18.51 13.77
N LEU A 405 5.65 18.94 14.96
CA LEU A 405 4.91 18.09 15.90
C LEU A 405 3.45 18.01 15.42
N THR A 406 2.90 16.79 15.35
CA THR A 406 1.50 16.60 14.95
C THR A 406 0.70 15.95 16.07
N GLU A 407 -0.47 16.53 16.34
CA GLU A 407 -1.42 16.07 17.37
C GLU A 407 -2.78 15.75 16.73
N VAL A 408 -2.74 15.24 15.48
CA VAL A 408 -3.93 15.07 14.65
C VAL A 408 -4.89 14.00 15.17
N TRP A 409 -4.40 13.01 15.93
CA TRP A 409 -5.26 12.02 16.56
C TRP A 409 -6.26 12.67 17.52
N GLU A 410 -5.78 13.60 18.35
CA GLU A 410 -6.56 14.26 19.38
C GLU A 410 -7.32 15.50 18.85
N LYS A 411 -6.67 16.27 17.95
CA LYS A 411 -7.13 17.61 17.52
C LYS A 411 -7.62 17.68 16.08
N GLY A 412 -7.66 16.53 15.37
CA GLY A 412 -8.01 16.53 13.94
C GLY A 412 -7.08 17.41 13.12
N GLY A 413 -7.61 18.11 12.11
CA GLY A 413 -6.84 18.99 11.24
C GLY A 413 -6.14 20.14 11.98
N GLU A 414 -6.68 20.63 13.10
CA GLU A 414 -6.02 21.67 13.91
C GLU A 414 -4.64 21.23 14.38
N GLY A 415 -4.50 19.96 14.79
CA GLY A 415 -3.22 19.38 15.20
C GLY A 415 -2.19 19.20 14.08
N GLY A 416 -2.55 19.48 12.82
CA GLY A 416 -1.70 19.36 11.64
C GLY A 416 -1.33 20.67 10.95
N ILE A 417 -1.79 21.82 11.46
CA ILE A 417 -1.62 23.15 10.81
C ILE A 417 -0.12 23.48 10.57
N GLU A 418 0.74 23.26 11.56
CA GLU A 418 2.18 23.52 11.42
C GLU A 418 2.78 22.67 10.29
N LEU A 419 2.44 21.38 10.26
CA LEU A 419 2.90 20.48 9.20
C LEU A 419 2.38 20.93 7.82
N ALA A 420 1.10 21.30 7.73
CA ALA A 420 0.49 21.75 6.47
C ALA A 420 1.19 23.00 5.91
N ASN A 421 1.52 23.99 6.76
CA ASN A 421 2.26 25.16 6.33
C ASN A 421 3.66 24.80 5.81
N GLN A 422 4.42 23.97 6.52
CA GLN A 422 5.75 23.55 6.07
C GLN A 422 5.68 22.75 4.76
N VAL A 423 4.71 21.87 4.60
CA VAL A 423 4.48 21.10 3.36
C VAL A 423 4.12 22.06 2.22
N PHE A 424 3.27 23.06 2.48
CA PHE A 424 2.90 24.05 1.47
C PHE A 424 4.11 24.84 0.98
N ASP A 425 4.98 25.26 1.89
CA ASP A 425 6.22 25.98 1.54
C ASP A 425 7.13 25.12 0.65
N VAL A 426 7.37 23.84 1.03
CA VAL A 426 8.18 22.90 0.23
C VAL A 426 7.58 22.67 -1.15
N MET A 427 6.26 22.60 -1.28
CA MET A 427 5.61 22.45 -2.59
C MET A 427 5.83 23.66 -3.52
N GLN A 428 6.17 24.84 -3.00
CA GLN A 428 6.51 26.01 -3.84
C GLN A 428 7.96 26.01 -4.28
N GLU A 429 8.83 25.24 -3.64
CA GLU A 429 10.23 25.11 -3.99
C GLU A 429 10.41 24.22 -5.23
N PRO A 430 11.41 24.48 -6.09
CA PRO A 430 11.73 23.60 -7.20
C PRO A 430 12.17 22.23 -6.69
N GLN A 431 11.52 21.17 -7.16
CA GLN A 431 11.93 19.78 -6.90
C GLN A 431 12.71 19.25 -8.11
N ASN A 432 13.66 18.38 -7.86
CA ASN A 432 14.47 17.74 -8.91
C ASN A 432 14.29 16.22 -8.83
N PHE A 433 13.03 15.80 -8.98
CA PHE A 433 12.66 14.38 -8.87
C PHE A 433 13.39 13.53 -9.89
N LYS A 434 13.87 12.38 -9.47
CA LYS A 434 14.49 11.36 -10.32
C LYS A 434 14.22 9.97 -9.79
N HIS A 435 14.11 9.03 -10.69
CA HIS A 435 14.03 7.61 -10.31
C HIS A 435 15.40 7.09 -9.85
N LEU A 436 15.41 6.07 -9.02
CA LEU A 436 16.63 5.50 -8.44
C LEU A 436 17.49 4.77 -9.48
N TYR A 437 16.85 4.18 -10.50
CA TYR A 437 17.51 3.41 -11.55
C TYR A 437 16.76 3.53 -12.88
N GLU A 438 17.48 3.26 -13.98
CA GLU A 438 16.90 3.19 -15.32
C GLU A 438 16.36 1.78 -15.62
N LEU A 439 15.22 1.70 -16.33
CA LEU A 439 14.57 0.41 -16.63
C LEU A 439 15.42 -0.51 -17.51
N LYS A 440 16.26 0.05 -18.38
CA LYS A 440 17.16 -0.71 -19.28
C LYS A 440 18.34 -1.37 -18.58
N GLN A 441 18.59 -1.06 -17.30
CA GLN A 441 19.61 -1.77 -16.53
C GLN A 441 19.19 -3.23 -16.32
N PRO A 442 20.16 -4.17 -16.19
CA PRO A 442 19.87 -5.56 -15.81
C PRO A 442 19.10 -5.64 -14.49
N LEU A 443 18.24 -6.66 -14.33
CA LEU A 443 17.44 -6.85 -13.11
C LEU A 443 18.32 -6.91 -11.86
N GLU A 444 19.46 -7.59 -11.94
CA GLU A 444 20.44 -7.70 -10.86
C GLU A 444 20.95 -6.32 -10.43
N ALA A 445 21.30 -5.47 -11.40
CA ALA A 445 21.81 -4.13 -11.12
C ALA A 445 20.75 -3.23 -10.47
N LYS A 446 19.47 -3.34 -10.88
CA LYS A 446 18.37 -2.63 -10.24
C LYS A 446 18.19 -3.06 -8.78
N ILE A 447 18.21 -4.37 -8.51
CA ILE A 447 18.13 -4.93 -7.16
C ILE A 447 19.30 -4.47 -6.30
N GLU A 448 20.53 -4.55 -6.82
CA GLU A 448 21.73 -4.08 -6.13
C GLU A 448 21.65 -2.58 -5.81
N THR A 449 21.12 -1.77 -6.73
CA THR A 449 20.94 -0.33 -6.51
C THR A 449 19.99 -0.07 -5.34
N ILE A 450 18.84 -0.76 -5.28
CA ILE A 450 17.90 -0.62 -4.15
C ILE A 450 18.57 -1.04 -2.84
N VAL A 451 19.26 -2.18 -2.82
CA VAL A 451 19.90 -2.71 -1.61
C VAL A 451 21.01 -1.77 -1.11
N LYS A 452 21.85 -1.27 -1.99
CA LYS A 452 22.95 -0.37 -1.62
C LYS A 452 22.45 1.02 -1.23
N GLU A 453 21.62 1.63 -2.08
CA GLU A 453 21.22 3.02 -1.91
C GLU A 453 20.13 3.22 -0.86
N ILE A 454 19.14 2.33 -0.79
CA ILE A 454 18.00 2.51 0.11
C ILE A 454 18.19 1.75 1.41
N TYR A 455 18.67 0.50 1.35
CA TYR A 455 18.78 -0.33 2.55
C TYR A 455 20.12 -0.19 3.28
N GLY A 456 21.20 0.17 2.58
CA GLY A 456 22.54 0.25 3.15
C GLY A 456 23.25 -1.11 3.23
N GLY A 457 22.77 -2.11 2.48
CA GLY A 457 23.42 -3.39 2.34
C GLY A 457 24.64 -3.33 1.42
N SER A 458 25.61 -4.19 1.65
CA SER A 458 26.88 -4.25 0.88
C SER A 458 26.80 -5.16 -0.34
N LYS A 459 25.97 -6.20 -0.29
CA LYS A 459 25.94 -7.26 -1.31
C LYS A 459 24.57 -7.90 -1.46
N VAL A 460 24.29 -8.33 -2.70
CA VAL A 460 23.12 -9.14 -3.03
C VAL A 460 23.57 -10.52 -3.47
N ASN A 461 23.01 -11.55 -2.85
CA ASN A 461 23.19 -12.94 -3.24
C ASN A 461 21.92 -13.44 -3.93
N PHE A 462 22.09 -14.24 -4.97
CA PHE A 462 20.96 -14.86 -5.68
C PHE A 462 21.03 -16.37 -5.48
N SER A 463 19.93 -16.98 -5.01
CA SER A 463 19.81 -18.44 -4.95
C SER A 463 19.94 -19.06 -6.36
N SER A 464 20.22 -20.35 -6.43
CA SER A 464 20.23 -21.07 -7.72
C SER A 464 18.89 -20.98 -8.47
N LYS A 465 17.76 -20.86 -7.74
CA LYS A 465 16.43 -20.64 -8.32
C LYS A 465 16.34 -19.26 -8.92
N ALA A 466 16.72 -18.23 -8.16
CA ALA A 466 16.68 -16.83 -8.61
C ALA A 466 17.59 -16.60 -9.83
N GLN A 467 18.78 -17.18 -9.87
CA GLN A 467 19.70 -17.10 -11.03
C GLN A 467 19.08 -17.69 -12.31
N LYS A 468 18.39 -18.83 -12.20
CA LYS A 468 17.66 -19.42 -13.34
C LYS A 468 16.52 -18.53 -13.81
N GLN A 469 15.78 -17.92 -12.86
CA GLN A 469 14.67 -17.00 -13.15
C GLN A 469 15.16 -15.72 -13.82
N LEU A 470 16.27 -15.13 -13.38
CA LEU A 470 16.89 -13.96 -14.03
C LEU A 470 17.19 -14.23 -15.51
N LYS A 471 17.79 -15.39 -15.80
CA LYS A 471 18.07 -15.80 -17.18
C LYS A 471 16.78 -15.96 -17.99
N GLN A 472 15.78 -16.66 -17.42
CA GLN A 472 14.48 -16.88 -18.07
C GLN A 472 13.74 -15.56 -18.34
N PHE A 473 13.76 -14.63 -17.39
CA PHE A 473 13.08 -13.32 -17.54
C PHE A 473 13.72 -12.47 -18.63
N LYS A 474 15.05 -12.50 -18.73
CA LYS A 474 15.76 -11.86 -19.82
C LYS A 474 15.42 -12.48 -21.19
N GLU A 475 15.38 -13.82 -21.28
CA GLU A 475 14.99 -14.53 -22.51
C GLU A 475 13.55 -14.21 -22.93
N ASN A 476 12.64 -13.91 -21.96
CA ASN A 476 11.26 -13.54 -22.19
C ASN A 476 11.05 -12.02 -22.45
N GLY A 477 12.12 -11.20 -22.38
CA GLY A 477 12.04 -9.74 -22.58
C GLY A 477 11.41 -8.99 -21.40
N TRP A 478 11.51 -9.52 -20.16
CA TRP A 478 10.98 -8.90 -18.93
C TRP A 478 12.05 -8.18 -18.11
N ASP A 479 13.25 -8.04 -18.66
CA ASP A 479 14.39 -7.40 -17.98
C ASP A 479 14.26 -5.88 -17.86
N GLU A 480 13.37 -5.24 -18.60
CA GLU A 480 13.06 -3.80 -18.45
C GLU A 480 12.00 -3.50 -17.38
N TYR A 481 11.41 -4.50 -16.71
CA TYR A 481 10.47 -4.24 -15.62
C TYR A 481 11.14 -3.66 -14.38
N PRO A 482 10.47 -2.73 -13.64
CA PRO A 482 10.93 -2.27 -12.35
C PRO A 482 10.88 -3.38 -11.30
N ILE A 483 11.61 -3.18 -10.20
CA ILE A 483 11.72 -4.14 -9.11
C ILE A 483 10.77 -3.79 -7.97
N CYS A 484 10.09 -4.79 -7.45
CA CYS A 484 9.29 -4.75 -6.24
C CYS A 484 9.94 -5.66 -5.18
N MET A 485 10.75 -5.07 -4.30
CA MET A 485 11.38 -5.83 -3.21
C MET A 485 10.34 -6.29 -2.18
N ALA A 486 10.33 -7.58 -1.88
CA ALA A 486 9.50 -8.18 -0.84
C ALA A 486 10.37 -8.59 0.35
N LYS A 487 10.30 -7.83 1.44
CA LYS A 487 11.08 -8.04 2.67
C LYS A 487 10.29 -7.67 3.92
N THR A 488 10.86 -7.92 5.09
CA THR A 488 10.32 -7.45 6.36
C THR A 488 10.21 -5.93 6.39
N GLN A 489 9.16 -5.41 7.03
CA GLN A 489 8.95 -3.98 7.24
C GLN A 489 9.67 -3.41 8.47
N TYR A 490 10.24 -4.27 9.32
CA TYR A 490 10.78 -3.87 10.63
C TYR A 490 12.26 -3.53 10.62
N SER A 491 12.96 -3.76 9.52
CA SER A 491 14.38 -3.47 9.35
C SER A 491 14.68 -3.04 7.93
N PHE A 492 15.76 -2.32 7.69
CA PHE A 492 16.31 -2.11 6.34
C PHE A 492 16.86 -3.42 5.74
N SER A 493 17.32 -4.35 6.59
CA SER A 493 17.72 -5.69 6.19
C SER A 493 16.51 -6.62 5.95
N ASP A 494 16.75 -7.82 5.46
CA ASP A 494 15.79 -8.93 5.44
C ASP A 494 15.73 -9.70 6.78
N ASP A 495 16.59 -9.35 7.74
CA ASP A 495 16.55 -9.79 9.13
C ASP A 495 15.85 -8.73 10.02
N GLN A 496 14.66 -9.05 10.52
CA GLN A 496 13.86 -8.14 11.34
C GLN A 496 14.47 -7.82 12.73
N THR A 497 15.51 -8.54 13.14
CA THR A 497 16.20 -8.32 14.43
C THR A 497 17.24 -7.21 14.34
N LEU A 498 17.68 -6.85 13.13
CA LEU A 498 18.64 -5.77 12.91
C LEU A 498 17.93 -4.41 12.95
N LEU A 499 17.88 -3.81 14.12
CA LEU A 499 17.24 -2.52 14.39
C LEU A 499 18.14 -1.32 14.01
N GLY A 500 17.61 -0.11 14.11
CA GLY A 500 18.33 1.12 13.80
C GLY A 500 18.57 1.29 12.30
N ALA A 501 19.82 1.52 11.92
CA ALA A 501 20.27 1.64 10.53
C ALA A 501 21.45 0.70 10.28
N PRO A 502 21.20 -0.62 10.14
CA PRO A 502 22.26 -1.58 9.89
C PRO A 502 23.00 -1.26 8.59
N ASN A 503 24.31 -1.54 8.56
CA ASN A 503 25.18 -1.38 7.40
C ASN A 503 25.91 -2.70 7.11
N ASP A 504 26.47 -2.80 5.93
CA ASP A 504 27.37 -3.89 5.52
C ASP A 504 26.77 -5.31 5.61
N PHE A 505 25.45 -5.41 5.67
CA PHE A 505 24.76 -6.70 5.60
C PHE A 505 24.57 -7.15 4.14
N GLU A 506 24.36 -8.45 3.97
CA GLU A 506 24.02 -9.04 2.68
C GLU A 506 22.54 -9.39 2.63
N ILE A 507 21.91 -9.21 1.46
CA ILE A 507 20.53 -9.66 1.21
C ILE A 507 20.58 -10.84 0.24
N THR A 508 19.78 -11.88 0.52
CA THR A 508 19.63 -13.02 -0.37
C THR A 508 18.25 -13.00 -1.05
N ILE A 509 18.28 -12.88 -2.38
CA ILE A 509 17.10 -13.10 -3.22
C ILE A 509 16.90 -14.60 -3.39
N ARG A 510 15.88 -15.15 -2.74
CA ARG A 510 15.57 -16.57 -2.78
C ARG A 510 14.82 -16.97 -4.05
N GLU A 511 13.99 -16.06 -4.57
CA GLU A 511 13.11 -16.29 -5.70
C GLU A 511 12.68 -14.96 -6.33
N LEU A 512 12.37 -14.98 -7.62
CA LEU A 512 11.78 -13.88 -8.37
C LEU A 512 10.41 -14.29 -8.94
N GLU A 513 9.46 -13.38 -8.95
CA GLU A 513 8.16 -13.59 -9.58
C GLU A 513 7.89 -12.48 -10.60
N ALA A 514 7.61 -12.84 -11.84
CA ALA A 514 7.23 -11.88 -12.85
C ALA A 514 5.73 -11.61 -12.79
N LYS A 515 5.34 -10.39 -12.47
CA LYS A 515 3.95 -9.91 -12.54
C LYS A 515 3.78 -9.20 -13.88
N THR A 516 3.68 -10.00 -14.94
CA THR A 516 3.76 -9.53 -16.33
C THR A 516 2.60 -8.65 -16.76
N GLY A 517 1.43 -8.87 -16.19
CA GLY A 517 0.27 -8.00 -16.37
C GLY A 517 0.45 -6.66 -15.66
N ALA A 518 0.90 -6.67 -14.42
CA ALA A 518 1.18 -5.46 -13.64
C ALA A 518 2.44 -4.73 -14.11
N GLY A 519 3.39 -5.43 -14.75
CA GLY A 519 4.59 -4.87 -15.32
C GLY A 519 5.70 -4.61 -14.30
N PHE A 520 5.93 -5.51 -13.32
CA PHE A 520 7.07 -5.47 -12.40
C PHE A 520 7.56 -6.86 -11.98
N ILE A 521 8.77 -6.94 -11.48
CA ILE A 521 9.36 -8.17 -10.92
C ILE A 521 9.36 -8.08 -9.41
N VAL A 522 8.76 -9.06 -8.73
CA VAL A 522 8.85 -9.22 -7.27
C VAL A 522 10.12 -9.97 -6.93
N ALA A 523 10.98 -9.38 -6.10
CA ALA A 523 12.20 -10.01 -5.58
C ALA A 523 11.96 -10.41 -4.11
N LEU A 524 11.83 -11.71 -3.88
CA LEU A 524 11.49 -12.28 -2.58
C LEU A 524 12.75 -12.53 -1.74
N THR A 525 12.80 -11.93 -0.55
CA THR A 525 13.86 -12.13 0.44
C THR A 525 13.30 -12.83 1.68
N GLY A 526 14.19 -13.36 2.52
CA GLY A 526 13.83 -13.90 3.84
C GLY A 526 12.62 -14.86 3.84
N ALA A 527 11.80 -14.79 4.89
CA ALA A 527 10.64 -15.67 5.12
C ALA A 527 9.29 -15.00 4.78
N ILE A 528 9.27 -14.09 3.80
CA ILE A 528 8.03 -13.39 3.41
C ILE A 528 7.02 -14.37 2.82
N MET A 529 5.77 -14.26 3.26
CA MET A 529 4.66 -15.10 2.81
C MET A 529 3.51 -14.25 2.25
N THR A 530 2.98 -14.72 1.13
CA THR A 530 1.85 -14.09 0.43
C THR A 530 0.47 -14.54 0.95
N MET A 531 0.43 -15.48 1.88
CA MET A 531 -0.75 -15.86 2.68
C MET A 531 -0.38 -15.79 4.16
N PRO A 532 -0.68 -14.68 4.86
CA PRO A 532 -0.46 -14.55 6.30
C PRO A 532 -1.28 -15.57 7.11
N GLY A 533 -0.83 -15.88 8.31
CA GLY A 533 -1.63 -16.65 9.26
C GLY A 533 -2.24 -15.76 10.33
N LEU A 534 -3.34 -16.17 10.92
CA LEU A 534 -3.88 -15.52 12.11
C LEU A 534 -2.88 -15.67 13.28
N PRO A 535 -2.72 -14.62 14.14
CA PRO A 535 -1.91 -14.70 15.34
C PRO A 535 -2.58 -15.57 16.41
N LYS A 536 -1.85 -15.88 17.49
CA LYS A 536 -2.38 -16.67 18.62
C LYS A 536 -3.63 -16.05 19.26
N LYS A 537 -3.68 -14.71 19.30
CA LYS A 537 -4.84 -13.93 19.75
C LYS A 537 -5.23 -12.96 18.63
N PRO A 538 -6.11 -13.37 17.70
CA PRO A 538 -6.57 -12.49 16.64
C PRO A 538 -7.48 -11.39 17.17
N ALA A 539 -7.48 -10.23 16.50
CA ALA A 539 -8.33 -9.09 16.84
C ALA A 539 -9.82 -9.46 16.85
N ALA A 540 -10.21 -10.43 16.02
CA ALA A 540 -11.57 -10.97 15.96
C ALA A 540 -12.13 -11.45 17.31
N LEU A 541 -11.29 -11.80 18.28
CA LEU A 541 -11.73 -12.20 19.63
C LEU A 541 -12.39 -11.06 20.43
N ASN A 542 -12.15 -9.81 20.03
CA ASN A 542 -12.70 -8.62 20.69
C ASN A 542 -13.87 -8.01 19.91
N MET A 543 -14.15 -8.52 18.70
CA MET A 543 -15.19 -7.98 17.83
C MET A 543 -16.52 -8.62 18.12
N ASP A 544 -17.58 -7.81 18.08
CA ASP A 544 -18.97 -8.25 18.21
C ASP A 544 -19.90 -7.31 17.44
N VAL A 545 -21.17 -7.61 17.43
CA VAL A 545 -22.23 -6.81 16.84
C VAL A 545 -23.39 -6.68 17.83
N THR A 546 -23.88 -5.46 17.98
CA THR A 546 -25.04 -5.20 18.83
C THR A 546 -26.36 -5.68 18.18
N ASP A 547 -27.44 -5.81 18.94
CA ASP A 547 -28.76 -6.23 18.43
C ASP A 547 -29.32 -5.27 17.36
N ASP A 548 -28.90 -4.00 17.33
CA ASP A 548 -29.25 -3.01 16.31
C ASP A 548 -28.24 -2.96 15.14
N GLY A 549 -27.32 -3.94 15.07
CA GLY A 549 -26.42 -4.16 13.94
C GLY A 549 -25.18 -3.27 13.91
N LYS A 550 -24.78 -2.64 15.02
CA LYS A 550 -23.56 -1.82 15.10
C LYS A 550 -22.36 -2.66 15.52
N ALA A 551 -21.24 -2.44 14.88
CA ALA A 551 -19.98 -3.09 15.25
C ALA A 551 -19.50 -2.64 16.64
N THR A 552 -18.86 -3.56 17.37
CA THR A 552 -18.14 -3.28 18.60
C THR A 552 -16.75 -3.93 18.54
N GLY A 553 -15.78 -3.33 19.21
CA GLY A 553 -14.40 -3.86 19.24
C GLY A 553 -13.68 -3.89 17.89
N LEU A 554 -14.13 -3.12 16.92
CA LEU A 554 -13.52 -3.04 15.59
C LEU A 554 -12.27 -2.13 15.58
N PHE A 555 -11.72 -1.69 16.64
CA PHE A 555 -10.46 -0.96 16.91
C PHE A 555 -10.54 -0.18 18.22
#